data_0f007f72b235e3576f47b4fbd0c7f18f
#
_entry.id   0f007f72b235e3576f47b4fbd0c7f18f
#
_cell.length_a   1.000
_cell.length_b   1.000
_cell.length_c   1.000
_cell.angle_alpha   90.00
_cell.angle_beta   90.00
_cell.angle_gamma   90.00
#
_symmetry.space_group_name_H-M   'P 1'
#
loop_
_entity.id
_entity.type
_entity.pdbx_description
1 polymer ?
#
loop_
_entity_poly.entity_id
_entity_poly.type
_entity_poly.pdbx_seq_one_letter_code
_entity_poly.pdbx_strand_id
1 'polypeptide(L)'
;MKDIVLSKEVASAVSKNLPVVALESTIITHGMPFPENVKTAREVEGIVREAGCIPATIALLEGKIRIGLSDEELDKLGQAKDAVKIGRRDLAAAIVQQKNGGTTVSGTMICAAKAGIRFFATGGIGGVHRGGEMTFDVSADLEELARTPVAVISAGAKAILDLPKTLEYLETAGVPVVGFGTDEFPAFYSRRSGLKVPIRFDDPPALSEMIRKHWDLGLGSGILVANPIPGDSEYAGDEINQAIERALAEAEGRGIRGAAITPFLLDRVYHLTQGKSLVANIALVKNNALLASKLASAFATLERGSATIGFTTSA
;
A
#
# COMPACT_ATOMS: atom_id res chain seq x y z
N MET A 1 -23.41 -0.62 5.05
CA MET A 1 -22.74 -1.75 5.76
C MET A 1 -22.53 -1.30 7.21
N LYS A 2 -23.09 -2.01 8.21
CA LYS A 2 -23.08 -1.59 9.63
C LYS A 2 -21.68 -1.51 10.29
N ASP A 3 -20.68 -2.13 9.68
CA ASP A 3 -19.36 -2.28 10.29
C ASP A 3 -18.28 -1.39 9.68
N ILE A 4 -18.63 -0.62 8.65
CA ILE A 4 -17.74 0.37 8.03
C ILE A 4 -18.21 1.77 8.46
N VAL A 5 -17.28 2.53 9.02
CA VAL A 5 -17.50 3.90 9.50
C VAL A 5 -16.49 4.81 8.84
N LEU A 6 -16.96 5.70 7.99
CA LEU A 6 -16.16 6.75 7.37
C LEU A 6 -16.14 7.98 8.27
N SER A 7 -15.01 8.67 8.34
CA SER A 7 -14.99 10.02 8.91
C SER A 7 -15.90 10.94 8.10
N LYS A 8 -16.39 12.02 8.74
CA LYS A 8 -17.24 13.00 8.03
C LYS A 8 -16.56 13.58 6.80
N GLU A 9 -15.27 13.81 6.89
CA GLU A 9 -14.44 14.35 5.80
C GLU A 9 -14.39 13.37 4.63
N VAL A 10 -14.03 12.10 4.88
CA VAL A 10 -13.96 11.05 3.85
C VAL A 10 -15.34 10.80 3.23
N ALA A 11 -16.40 10.69 4.03
CA ALA A 11 -17.74 10.50 3.53
C ALA A 11 -18.20 11.65 2.61
N SER A 12 -17.92 12.90 2.99
CA SER A 12 -18.21 14.09 2.16
C SER A 12 -17.36 14.07 0.87
N ALA A 13 -16.08 13.70 0.95
CA ALA A 13 -15.20 13.66 -0.22
C ALA A 13 -15.67 12.63 -1.24
N VAL A 14 -15.94 11.41 -0.79
CA VAL A 14 -16.41 10.31 -1.66
C VAL A 14 -17.75 10.69 -2.31
N SER A 15 -18.71 11.23 -1.54
CA SER A 15 -20.02 11.63 -2.09
C SER A 15 -19.96 12.74 -3.15
N LYS A 16 -18.88 13.52 -3.15
CA LYS A 16 -18.65 14.64 -4.10
C LYS A 16 -17.63 14.29 -5.18
N ASN A 17 -17.21 13.05 -5.30
CA ASN A 17 -16.14 12.60 -6.20
C ASN A 17 -14.87 13.48 -6.08
N LEU A 18 -14.49 13.84 -4.84
CA LEU A 18 -13.21 14.48 -4.55
C LEU A 18 -12.10 13.46 -4.42
N PRO A 19 -10.84 13.82 -4.68
CA PRO A 19 -9.73 12.89 -4.60
C PRO A 19 -9.47 12.44 -3.16
N VAL A 20 -9.50 11.13 -2.95
CA VAL A 20 -9.23 10.47 -1.66
C VAL A 20 -8.11 9.47 -1.86
N VAL A 21 -7.16 9.42 -0.94
CA VAL A 21 -6.06 8.44 -0.91
C VAL A 21 -6.17 7.58 0.35
N ALA A 22 -6.35 6.28 0.16
CA ALA A 22 -6.30 5.31 1.24
C ALA A 22 -4.87 5.12 1.74
N LEU A 23 -4.71 4.90 3.03
CA LEU A 23 -3.44 4.61 3.70
C LEU A 23 -3.62 3.37 4.59
N GLU A 24 -2.66 2.44 4.54
CA GLU A 24 -2.66 1.27 5.43
C GLU A 24 -2.30 1.65 6.86
N SER A 25 -2.55 0.75 7.78
CA SER A 25 -2.20 0.94 9.19
C SER A 25 -1.31 -0.16 9.78
N THR A 26 -0.94 -1.18 9.01
CA THR A 26 0.07 -2.15 9.47
C THR A 26 1.42 -1.47 9.74
N ILE A 27 1.77 -0.42 8.98
CA ILE A 27 2.96 0.36 9.23
C ILE A 27 2.93 1.04 10.61
N ILE A 28 1.75 1.40 11.10
CA ILE A 28 1.53 2.01 12.42
C ILE A 28 1.64 0.96 13.52
N THR A 29 0.98 -0.21 13.35
CA THR A 29 0.88 -1.23 14.41
C THR A 29 2.06 -2.18 14.48
N HIS A 30 2.74 -2.44 13.35
CA HIS A 30 3.78 -3.48 13.24
C HIS A 30 5.03 -3.05 12.46
N GLY A 31 5.05 -1.83 11.92
CA GLY A 31 6.14 -1.38 11.06
C GLY A 31 7.18 -0.50 11.73
N MET A 32 6.78 0.20 12.79
CA MET A 32 7.63 1.19 13.48
C MET A 32 7.29 1.25 14.97
N PRO A 33 8.25 1.57 15.85
CA PRO A 33 7.97 1.79 17.27
C PRO A 33 7.22 3.11 17.49
N PHE A 34 6.43 3.16 18.58
CA PHE A 34 5.88 4.41 19.09
C PHE A 34 7.02 5.28 19.70
N PRO A 35 7.06 6.60 19.51
CA PRO A 35 6.06 7.45 18.84
C PRO A 35 6.28 7.66 17.33
N GLU A 36 7.34 7.11 16.75
CA GLU A 36 7.71 7.36 15.35
C GLU A 36 6.66 6.85 14.36
N ASN A 37 5.93 5.78 14.69
CA ASN A 37 4.83 5.24 13.90
C ASN A 37 3.70 6.26 13.69
N VAL A 38 3.23 6.91 14.75
CA VAL A 38 2.15 7.91 14.70
C VAL A 38 2.63 9.19 14.03
N LYS A 39 3.85 9.63 14.34
CA LYS A 39 4.47 10.78 13.69
C LYS A 39 4.54 10.59 12.19
N THR A 40 5.05 9.45 11.73
CA THR A 40 5.12 9.11 10.29
C THR A 40 3.75 9.08 9.65
N ALA A 41 2.74 8.48 10.31
CA ALA A 41 1.36 8.45 9.80
C ALA A 41 0.81 9.87 9.58
N ARG A 42 0.97 10.76 10.55
CA ARG A 42 0.56 12.17 10.43
C ARG A 42 1.29 12.92 9.32
N GLU A 43 2.60 12.69 9.18
CA GLU A 43 3.39 13.29 8.10
C GLU A 43 2.91 12.83 6.72
N VAL A 44 2.58 11.54 6.56
CA VAL A 44 2.05 10.99 5.31
C VAL A 44 0.66 11.56 5.02
N GLU A 45 -0.24 11.63 6.00
CA GLU A 45 -1.54 12.30 5.86
C GLU A 45 -1.38 13.79 5.50
N GLY A 46 -0.41 14.48 6.10
CA GLY A 46 -0.08 15.87 5.79
C GLY A 46 0.29 16.06 4.32
N ILE A 47 1.13 15.19 3.75
CA ILE A 47 1.51 15.21 2.32
C ILE A 47 0.28 15.05 1.43
N VAL A 48 -0.64 14.13 1.76
CA VAL A 48 -1.88 13.95 1.01
C VAL A 48 -2.74 15.21 1.05
N ARG A 49 -2.85 15.88 2.22
CA ARG A 49 -3.60 17.13 2.39
C ARG A 49 -2.97 18.29 1.63
N GLU A 50 -1.65 18.47 1.73
CA GLU A 50 -0.90 19.50 1.01
C GLU A 50 -1.03 19.35 -0.50
N ALA A 51 -1.17 18.11 -0.99
CA ALA A 51 -1.45 17.83 -2.41
C ALA A 51 -2.94 18.04 -2.81
N GLY A 52 -3.80 18.55 -1.92
CA GLY A 52 -5.20 18.84 -2.20
C GLY A 52 -6.12 17.62 -2.18
N CYS A 53 -5.69 16.50 -1.59
CA CYS A 53 -6.45 15.27 -1.45
C CYS A 53 -6.87 15.02 0.01
N ILE A 54 -7.83 14.13 0.20
CA ILE A 54 -8.28 13.71 1.52
C ILE A 54 -7.58 12.39 1.89
N PRO A 55 -6.80 12.33 2.97
CA PRO A 55 -6.24 11.08 3.46
C PRO A 55 -7.31 10.23 4.14
N ALA A 56 -7.25 8.92 3.90
CA ALA A 56 -8.14 7.96 4.49
C ALA A 56 -7.33 6.79 5.08
N THR A 57 -6.72 7.00 6.25
CA THR A 57 -6.07 5.92 6.99
C THR A 57 -7.12 4.91 7.46
N ILE A 58 -6.90 3.62 7.16
CA ILE A 58 -7.88 2.55 7.39
C ILE A 58 -7.36 1.61 8.47
N ALA A 59 -8.17 1.38 9.50
CA ALA A 59 -7.88 0.44 10.58
C ALA A 59 -9.15 -0.22 11.11
N LEU A 60 -8.97 -1.28 11.90
CA LEU A 60 -10.04 -1.86 12.71
C LEU A 60 -9.89 -1.37 14.15
N LEU A 61 -10.94 -0.72 14.67
CA LEU A 61 -11.00 -0.29 16.07
C LEU A 61 -12.31 -0.79 16.70
N GLU A 62 -12.17 -1.56 17.77
CA GLU A 62 -13.32 -2.11 18.52
C GLU A 62 -14.33 -2.86 17.61
N GLY A 63 -13.79 -3.65 16.67
CA GLY A 63 -14.59 -4.39 15.69
C GLY A 63 -15.24 -3.54 14.60
N LYS A 64 -14.90 -2.25 14.48
CA LYS A 64 -15.37 -1.38 13.38
C LYS A 64 -14.24 -1.04 12.44
N ILE A 65 -14.50 -1.17 11.14
CA ILE A 65 -13.62 -0.68 10.10
C ILE A 65 -13.75 0.84 10.06
N ARG A 66 -12.71 1.54 10.51
CA ARG A 66 -12.61 3.00 10.45
C ARG A 66 -11.89 3.41 9.19
N ILE A 67 -12.42 4.39 8.46
CA ILE A 67 -11.85 4.93 7.23
C ILE A 67 -11.73 6.45 7.39
N GLY A 68 -10.50 6.93 7.51
CA GLY A 68 -10.16 8.27 7.99
C GLY A 68 -10.17 8.31 9.52
N LEU A 69 -9.01 8.07 10.14
CA LEU A 69 -8.85 8.09 11.59
C LEU A 69 -8.77 9.52 12.12
N SER A 70 -9.28 9.74 13.34
CA SER A 70 -8.98 10.97 14.08
C SER A 70 -7.58 10.89 14.71
N ASP A 71 -7.07 12.03 15.19
CA ASP A 71 -5.78 12.07 15.90
C ASP A 71 -5.77 11.17 17.13
N GLU A 72 -6.87 11.10 17.88
CA GLU A 72 -7.02 10.24 19.05
C GLU A 72 -7.07 8.75 18.65
N GLU A 73 -7.72 8.44 17.53
CA GLU A 73 -7.77 7.07 16.99
C GLU A 73 -6.38 6.62 16.49
N LEU A 74 -5.61 7.51 15.86
CA LEU A 74 -4.23 7.26 15.46
C LEU A 74 -3.32 7.00 16.66
N ASP A 75 -3.41 7.83 17.70
CA ASP A 75 -2.63 7.66 18.94
C ASP A 75 -2.99 6.36 19.65
N LYS A 76 -4.30 6.04 19.75
CA LYS A 76 -4.79 4.78 20.32
C LYS A 76 -4.24 3.57 19.57
N LEU A 77 -4.30 3.60 18.24
CA LEU A 77 -3.80 2.52 17.40
C LEU A 77 -2.28 2.35 17.50
N GLY A 78 -1.53 3.46 17.49
CA GLY A 78 -0.07 3.45 17.56
C GLY A 78 0.49 2.92 18.88
N GLN A 79 -0.29 2.99 19.97
CA GLN A 79 0.06 2.48 21.29
C GLN A 79 -0.50 1.08 21.58
N ALA A 80 -1.37 0.54 20.71
CA ALA A 80 -2.03 -0.73 20.93
C ALA A 80 -1.06 -1.91 20.80
N LYS A 81 -0.66 -2.50 21.93
CA LYS A 81 0.27 -3.66 21.98
C LYS A 81 -0.37 -4.96 21.51
N ASP A 82 -1.69 -5.05 21.55
CA ASP A 82 -2.52 -6.20 21.20
C ASP A 82 -3.16 -6.08 19.79
N ALA A 83 -2.78 -5.04 19.05
CA ALA A 83 -3.25 -4.84 17.69
C ALA A 83 -2.87 -6.02 16.79
N VAL A 84 -3.87 -6.58 16.09
CA VAL A 84 -3.67 -7.69 15.15
C VAL A 84 -3.49 -7.20 13.71
N LYS A 85 -2.84 -7.99 12.87
CA LYS A 85 -2.82 -7.75 11.43
C LYS A 85 -4.14 -8.18 10.81
N ILE A 86 -4.73 -7.30 10.01
CA ILE A 86 -6.02 -7.51 9.36
C ILE A 86 -5.84 -7.60 7.85
N GLY A 87 -5.85 -8.82 7.34
CA GLY A 87 -5.99 -9.12 5.92
C GLY A 87 -7.39 -9.64 5.57
N ARG A 88 -7.59 -10.09 4.33
CA ARG A 88 -8.88 -10.61 3.86
C ARG A 88 -9.47 -11.68 4.79
N ARG A 89 -8.69 -12.68 5.17
CA ARG A 89 -9.14 -13.82 5.99
C ARG A 89 -9.49 -13.43 7.41
N ASP A 90 -8.95 -12.31 7.91
CA ASP A 90 -9.04 -11.93 9.31
C ASP A 90 -10.22 -11.00 9.59
N LEU A 91 -10.68 -10.23 8.57
CA LEU A 91 -11.66 -9.16 8.71
C LEU A 91 -12.93 -9.60 9.48
N ALA A 92 -13.59 -10.65 9.03
CA ALA A 92 -14.88 -11.06 9.63
C ALA A 92 -14.71 -11.51 11.10
N ALA A 93 -13.68 -12.31 11.37
CA ALA A 93 -13.40 -12.78 12.73
C ALA A 93 -13.01 -11.62 13.66
N ALA A 94 -12.17 -10.71 13.20
CA ALA A 94 -11.73 -9.57 13.98
C ALA A 94 -12.88 -8.59 14.29
N ILE A 95 -13.83 -8.38 13.36
CA ILE A 95 -15.05 -7.60 13.59
C ILE A 95 -15.88 -8.23 14.71
N VAL A 96 -16.19 -9.53 14.59
CA VAL A 96 -17.02 -10.24 15.58
C VAL A 96 -16.36 -10.29 16.95
N GLN A 97 -15.04 -10.44 17.00
CA GLN A 97 -14.24 -10.44 18.22
C GLN A 97 -13.93 -9.05 18.78
N GLN A 98 -14.43 -7.97 18.15
CA GLN A 98 -14.21 -6.58 18.54
C GLN A 98 -12.73 -6.22 18.70
N LYS A 99 -11.86 -6.77 17.84
CA LYS A 99 -10.40 -6.52 17.89
C LYS A 99 -10.04 -5.11 17.43
N ASN A 100 -8.85 -4.68 17.88
CA ASN A 100 -8.11 -3.59 17.28
C ASN A 100 -7.06 -4.15 16.34
N GLY A 101 -6.82 -3.49 15.19
CA GLY A 101 -5.81 -3.98 14.26
C GLY A 101 -5.50 -3.04 13.11
N GLY A 102 -4.28 -3.20 12.61
CA GLY A 102 -3.82 -2.53 11.40
C GLY A 102 -4.17 -3.33 10.16
N THR A 103 -4.74 -2.68 9.15
CA THR A 103 -5.01 -3.30 7.86
C THR A 103 -3.73 -3.46 7.04
N THR A 104 -3.52 -4.66 6.49
CA THR A 104 -2.47 -4.95 5.50
C THR A 104 -2.83 -4.32 4.15
N VAL A 105 -1.97 -4.46 3.15
CA VAL A 105 -2.31 -4.02 1.78
C VAL A 105 -3.63 -4.65 1.33
N SER A 106 -3.79 -5.97 1.45
CA SER A 106 -5.04 -6.65 1.08
C SER A 106 -6.24 -6.16 1.90
N GLY A 107 -6.09 -6.00 3.21
CA GLY A 107 -7.16 -5.48 4.07
C GLY A 107 -7.55 -4.04 3.71
N THR A 108 -6.57 -3.20 3.43
CA THR A 108 -6.77 -1.80 3.02
C THR A 108 -7.48 -1.71 1.68
N MET A 109 -7.06 -2.49 0.68
CA MET A 109 -7.70 -2.53 -0.65
C MET A 109 -9.18 -2.89 -0.55
N ILE A 110 -9.53 -3.94 0.22
CA ILE A 110 -10.93 -4.34 0.42
C ILE A 110 -11.75 -3.21 1.01
N CYS A 111 -11.25 -2.58 2.07
CA CYS A 111 -11.98 -1.54 2.78
C CYS A 111 -12.09 -0.27 1.92
N ALA A 112 -11.02 0.12 1.21
CA ALA A 112 -10.99 1.25 0.29
C ALA A 112 -12.02 1.07 -0.84
N ALA A 113 -12.01 -0.08 -1.53
CA ALA A 113 -12.96 -0.38 -2.60
C ALA A 113 -14.42 -0.33 -2.11
N LYS A 114 -14.71 -0.89 -0.92
CA LYS A 114 -16.04 -0.83 -0.31
C LYS A 114 -16.50 0.59 0.05
N ALA A 115 -15.56 1.49 0.27
CA ALA A 115 -15.83 2.92 0.51
C ALA A 115 -15.85 3.76 -0.77
N GLY A 116 -15.58 3.16 -1.95
CA GLY A 116 -15.49 3.90 -3.21
C GLY A 116 -14.15 4.60 -3.43
N ILE A 117 -13.12 4.28 -2.64
CA ILE A 117 -11.78 4.87 -2.76
C ILE A 117 -10.97 4.03 -3.75
N ARG A 118 -10.39 4.68 -4.76
CA ARG A 118 -9.71 4.05 -5.90
C ARG A 118 -8.18 4.07 -5.83
N PHE A 119 -7.59 4.92 -4.99
CA PHE A 119 -6.14 5.10 -4.89
C PHE A 119 -5.67 4.81 -3.46
N PHE A 120 -4.57 4.06 -3.37
CA PHE A 120 -3.99 3.64 -2.11
C PHE A 120 -2.47 3.76 -2.16
N ALA A 121 -1.87 4.44 -1.18
CA ALA A 121 -0.43 4.55 -1.03
C ALA A 121 0.09 3.68 0.11
N THR A 122 1.13 2.90 -0.18
CA THR A 122 1.85 2.07 0.80
C THR A 122 3.35 2.16 0.57
N GLY A 123 4.15 1.65 1.49
CA GLY A 123 5.60 1.54 1.28
C GLY A 123 5.95 0.50 0.22
N GLY A 124 5.44 -0.71 0.37
CA GLY A 124 5.65 -1.81 -0.55
C GLY A 124 4.68 -2.95 -0.29
N ILE A 125 4.27 -3.62 -1.34
CA ILE A 125 3.38 -4.77 -1.24
C ILE A 125 4.09 -6.00 -0.65
N GLY A 126 3.30 -6.95 -0.16
CA GLY A 126 3.74 -8.32 0.02
C GLY A 126 3.92 -9.01 -1.34
N GLY A 127 4.58 -10.14 -1.35
CA GLY A 127 4.88 -10.88 -2.57
C GLY A 127 5.09 -12.35 -2.28
N VAL A 128 5.79 -13.04 -3.17
CA VAL A 128 6.25 -14.41 -2.97
C VAL A 128 7.45 -14.38 -2.04
N HIS A 129 7.44 -15.14 -0.94
CA HIS A 129 8.59 -15.26 -0.06
C HIS A 129 9.69 -16.12 -0.72
N ARG A 130 10.95 -15.89 -0.35
CA ARG A 130 12.06 -16.71 -0.83
C ARG A 130 11.84 -18.15 -0.39
N GLY A 131 11.98 -19.10 -1.31
CA GLY A 131 11.58 -20.51 -1.10
C GLY A 131 10.06 -20.74 -1.11
N GLY A 132 9.28 -19.76 -1.57
CA GLY A 132 7.82 -19.86 -1.67
C GLY A 132 7.32 -21.00 -2.53
N GLU A 133 8.10 -21.44 -3.51
CA GLU A 133 7.82 -22.63 -4.32
C GLU A 133 7.80 -23.95 -3.52
N MET A 134 8.46 -23.98 -2.38
CA MET A 134 8.49 -25.15 -1.48
C MET A 134 7.46 -25.02 -0.35
N THR A 135 7.12 -23.78 0.03
CA THR A 135 6.30 -23.51 1.24
C THR A 135 4.91 -22.98 0.91
N PHE A 136 4.68 -22.55 -0.32
CA PHE A 136 3.50 -21.78 -0.75
C PHE A 136 3.29 -20.49 0.06
N ASP A 137 4.37 -19.92 0.63
CA ASP A 137 4.31 -18.66 1.36
C ASP A 137 4.22 -17.48 0.37
N VAL A 138 2.99 -17.19 -0.03
CA VAL A 138 2.61 -16.12 -0.95
C VAL A 138 1.69 -15.16 -0.23
N SER A 139 1.98 -13.87 -0.33
CA SER A 139 1.17 -12.83 0.30
C SER A 139 -0.23 -12.75 -0.29
N ALA A 140 -1.23 -12.62 0.57
CA ALA A 140 -2.60 -12.33 0.17
C ALA A 140 -2.76 -10.99 -0.57
N ASP A 141 -1.75 -10.12 -0.52
CA ASP A 141 -1.75 -8.85 -1.26
C ASP A 141 -1.80 -9.08 -2.77
N LEU A 142 -1.11 -10.13 -3.28
CA LEU A 142 -1.11 -10.46 -4.71
C LEU A 142 -2.48 -10.94 -5.16
N GLU A 143 -3.13 -11.80 -4.37
CA GLU A 143 -4.50 -12.24 -4.61
C GLU A 143 -5.51 -11.09 -4.58
N GLU A 144 -5.30 -10.12 -3.70
CA GLU A 144 -6.19 -8.98 -3.60
C GLU A 144 -6.02 -8.02 -4.78
N LEU A 145 -4.78 -7.80 -5.23
CA LEU A 145 -4.50 -7.05 -6.46
C LEU A 145 -5.22 -7.66 -7.67
N ALA A 146 -5.33 -9.00 -7.73
CA ALA A 146 -6.01 -9.68 -8.83
C ALA A 146 -7.53 -9.45 -8.89
N ARG A 147 -8.18 -9.02 -7.79
CA ARG A 147 -9.65 -9.05 -7.67
C ARG A 147 -10.29 -7.78 -7.13
N THR A 148 -9.52 -6.76 -6.79
CA THR A 148 -10.05 -5.55 -6.15
C THR A 148 -9.59 -4.30 -6.88
N PRO A 149 -10.51 -3.52 -7.49
CA PRO A 149 -10.18 -2.40 -8.38
C PRO A 149 -9.71 -1.17 -7.59
N VAL A 150 -8.49 -1.23 -7.11
CA VAL A 150 -7.76 -0.15 -6.43
C VAL A 150 -6.36 -0.05 -7.03
N ALA A 151 -5.94 1.16 -7.41
CA ALA A 151 -4.58 1.44 -7.80
C ALA A 151 -3.69 1.56 -6.55
N VAL A 152 -2.69 0.68 -6.43
CA VAL A 152 -1.76 0.62 -5.30
C VAL A 152 -0.43 1.21 -5.71
N ILE A 153 -0.07 2.31 -5.10
CA ILE A 153 1.19 3.03 -5.34
C ILE A 153 2.20 2.61 -4.28
N SER A 154 3.33 2.02 -4.72
CA SER A 154 4.33 1.48 -3.81
C SER A 154 5.73 1.52 -4.42
N ALA A 155 6.77 1.39 -3.60
CA ALA A 155 8.14 1.20 -4.07
C ALA A 155 8.43 -0.26 -4.49
N GLY A 156 7.46 -0.89 -5.17
CA GLY A 156 7.49 -2.29 -5.53
C GLY A 156 7.09 -3.22 -4.38
N ALA A 157 7.62 -4.43 -4.38
CA ALA A 157 7.48 -5.36 -3.27
C ALA A 157 8.59 -5.15 -2.23
N LYS A 158 8.33 -5.53 -0.97
CA LYS A 158 9.32 -5.42 0.12
C LYS A 158 10.61 -6.17 -0.25
N ALA A 159 11.76 -5.57 0.02
CA ALA A 159 13.09 -6.07 -0.38
C ALA A 159 13.45 -7.48 0.14
N ILE A 160 12.75 -7.95 1.17
CA ILE A 160 12.90 -9.29 1.75
C ILE A 160 12.28 -10.42 0.91
N LEU A 161 11.54 -10.07 -0.15
CA LEU A 161 10.75 -10.99 -0.96
C LEU A 161 11.51 -11.43 -2.23
N ASP A 162 10.99 -12.43 -2.91
CA ASP A 162 11.44 -12.88 -4.22
C ASP A 162 10.76 -12.03 -5.31
N LEU A 163 11.46 -10.99 -5.78
CA LEU A 163 10.90 -10.05 -6.73
C LEU A 163 10.58 -10.69 -8.09
N PRO A 164 11.45 -11.55 -8.68
CA PRO A 164 11.13 -12.24 -9.93
C PRO A 164 9.83 -13.05 -9.83
N LYS A 165 9.69 -13.92 -8.82
CA LYS A 165 8.48 -14.72 -8.63
C LYS A 165 7.25 -13.88 -8.32
N THR A 166 7.42 -12.75 -7.66
CA THR A 166 6.32 -11.80 -7.39
C THR A 166 5.79 -11.20 -8.70
N LEU A 167 6.67 -10.83 -9.63
CA LEU A 167 6.27 -10.31 -10.93
C LEU A 167 5.58 -11.37 -11.79
N GLU A 168 6.10 -12.61 -11.84
CA GLU A 168 5.48 -13.74 -12.54
C GLU A 168 4.08 -14.05 -11.99
N TYR A 169 3.91 -13.97 -10.67
CA TYR A 169 2.61 -14.16 -10.05
C TYR A 169 1.61 -13.08 -10.48
N LEU A 170 2.03 -11.81 -10.45
CA LEU A 170 1.19 -10.68 -10.85
C LEU A 170 0.80 -10.75 -12.33
N GLU A 171 1.73 -11.15 -13.21
CA GLU A 171 1.47 -11.38 -14.63
C GLU A 171 0.41 -12.47 -14.82
N THR A 172 0.59 -13.64 -14.21
CA THR A 172 -0.35 -14.76 -14.26
C THR A 172 -1.74 -14.36 -13.74
N ALA A 173 -1.78 -13.51 -12.69
CA ALA A 173 -3.03 -13.03 -12.10
C ALA A 173 -3.68 -11.88 -12.88
N GLY A 174 -3.09 -11.43 -13.99
CA GLY A 174 -3.62 -10.36 -14.84
C GLY A 174 -3.59 -8.98 -14.17
N VAL A 175 -2.63 -8.75 -13.28
CA VAL A 175 -2.45 -7.46 -12.60
C VAL A 175 -1.48 -6.59 -13.38
N PRO A 176 -1.90 -5.43 -13.92
CA PRO A 176 -0.98 -4.51 -14.56
C PRO A 176 0.06 -3.99 -13.56
N VAL A 177 1.34 -4.17 -13.89
CA VAL A 177 2.48 -3.58 -13.18
C VAL A 177 3.01 -2.42 -13.99
N VAL A 178 2.90 -1.20 -13.47
CA VAL A 178 3.24 0.04 -14.17
C VAL A 178 4.38 0.72 -13.44
N GLY A 179 5.51 0.95 -14.12
CA GLY A 179 6.58 1.81 -13.63
C GLY A 179 6.22 3.28 -13.83
N PHE A 180 6.27 4.08 -12.77
CA PHE A 180 6.15 5.52 -12.88
C PHE A 180 7.55 6.16 -12.89
N GLY A 181 7.92 6.76 -14.03
CA GLY A 181 9.26 7.35 -14.22
C GLY A 181 10.40 6.34 -14.21
N THR A 182 10.12 5.06 -14.48
CA THR A 182 11.11 3.98 -14.44
C THR A 182 10.77 2.85 -15.42
N ASP A 183 11.80 2.24 -15.99
CA ASP A 183 11.70 1.02 -16.80
C ASP A 183 11.99 -0.24 -15.99
N GLU A 184 12.44 -0.09 -14.72
CA GLU A 184 12.75 -1.19 -13.82
C GLU A 184 11.77 -1.22 -12.65
N PHE A 185 11.41 -2.44 -12.22
CA PHE A 185 10.66 -2.64 -10.99
C PHE A 185 11.54 -2.30 -9.78
N PRO A 186 11.18 -1.34 -8.93
CA PRO A 186 12.02 -0.94 -7.82
C PRO A 186 12.09 -2.04 -6.73
N ALA A 187 13.25 -2.12 -6.07
CA ALA A 187 13.51 -3.10 -5.01
C ALA A 187 13.35 -2.48 -3.62
N PHE A 188 12.27 -1.74 -3.38
CA PHE A 188 11.92 -1.09 -2.11
C PHE A 188 12.94 -0.03 -1.69
N TYR A 189 14.08 -0.42 -1.09
CA TYR A 189 15.15 0.49 -0.68
C TYR A 189 16.02 0.97 -1.86
N SER A 190 15.97 0.26 -2.98
CA SER A 190 16.72 0.58 -4.21
C SER A 190 15.77 0.92 -5.34
N ARG A 191 16.18 1.90 -6.14
CA ARG A 191 15.50 2.30 -7.38
C ARG A 191 15.54 1.21 -8.45
N ARG A 192 16.52 0.31 -8.38
CA ARG A 192 16.81 -0.71 -9.37
C ARG A 192 16.78 -2.11 -8.78
N SER A 193 16.24 -3.05 -9.54
CA SER A 193 16.27 -4.48 -9.24
C SER A 193 16.89 -5.31 -10.37
N GLY A 194 17.13 -4.69 -11.54
CA GLY A 194 17.48 -5.41 -12.76
C GLY A 194 16.29 -6.05 -13.48
N LEU A 195 15.08 -5.95 -12.92
CA LEU A 195 13.85 -6.52 -13.48
C LEU A 195 13.08 -5.43 -14.21
N LYS A 196 12.68 -5.66 -15.46
CA LYS A 196 11.91 -4.69 -16.23
C LYS A 196 10.45 -4.65 -15.78
N VAL A 197 9.84 -3.47 -15.87
CA VAL A 197 8.38 -3.34 -15.83
C VAL A 197 7.80 -3.46 -17.25
N PRO A 198 6.61 -4.08 -17.42
CA PRO A 198 6.00 -4.25 -18.74
C PRO A 198 5.47 -2.92 -19.32
N ILE A 199 5.11 -1.98 -18.46
CA ILE A 199 4.43 -0.72 -18.84
C ILE A 199 5.10 0.44 -18.09
N ARG A 200 5.36 1.54 -18.78
CA ARG A 200 5.89 2.78 -18.18
C ARG A 200 4.99 3.96 -18.50
N PHE A 201 4.79 4.81 -17.52
CA PHE A 201 4.23 6.15 -17.66
C PHE A 201 5.08 7.16 -16.92
N ASP A 202 5.13 8.39 -17.45
CA ASP A 202 5.89 9.50 -16.85
C ASP A 202 4.99 10.68 -16.46
N ASP A 203 3.70 10.60 -16.82
CA ASP A 203 2.72 11.66 -16.63
C ASP A 203 1.50 11.16 -15.84
N PRO A 204 1.14 11.81 -14.70
CA PRO A 204 0.00 11.40 -13.89
C PRO A 204 -1.36 11.43 -14.60
N PRO A 205 -1.72 12.43 -15.42
CA PRO A 205 -2.93 12.41 -16.23
C PRO A 205 -3.02 11.20 -17.15
N ALA A 206 -1.97 10.89 -17.93
CA ALA A 206 -1.96 9.75 -18.84
C ALA A 206 -2.08 8.41 -18.11
N LEU A 207 -1.40 8.25 -16.97
CA LEU A 207 -1.54 7.05 -16.15
C LEU A 207 -2.94 6.94 -15.54
N SER A 208 -3.53 8.04 -15.10
CA SER A 208 -4.90 8.05 -14.56
C SER A 208 -5.93 7.70 -15.64
N GLU A 209 -5.72 8.11 -16.88
CA GLU A 209 -6.56 7.70 -18.01
C GLU A 209 -6.43 6.20 -18.29
N MET A 210 -5.22 5.64 -18.28
CA MET A 210 -5.01 4.19 -18.42
C MET A 210 -5.72 3.41 -17.29
N ILE A 211 -5.60 3.87 -16.05
CA ILE A 211 -6.30 3.27 -14.89
C ILE A 211 -7.80 3.30 -15.10
N ARG A 212 -8.37 4.42 -15.54
CA ARG A 212 -9.80 4.53 -15.85
C ARG A 212 -10.21 3.57 -16.96
N LYS A 213 -9.47 3.52 -18.06
CA LYS A 213 -9.74 2.61 -19.18
C LYS A 213 -9.71 1.14 -18.77
N HIS A 214 -8.76 0.75 -17.89
CA HIS A 214 -8.69 -0.60 -17.36
C HIS A 214 -10.01 -1.00 -16.69
N TRP A 215 -10.55 -0.15 -15.85
CA TRP A 215 -11.81 -0.43 -15.14
C TRP A 215 -13.05 -0.24 -16.02
N ASP A 216 -13.06 0.70 -16.97
CA ASP A 216 -14.14 0.87 -17.97
C ASP A 216 -14.30 -0.36 -18.85
N LEU A 217 -13.22 -1.10 -19.13
CA LEU A 217 -13.26 -2.39 -19.84
C LEU A 217 -13.80 -3.54 -18.98
N GLY A 218 -14.16 -3.30 -17.73
CA GLY A 218 -14.67 -4.34 -16.83
C GLY A 218 -13.58 -5.24 -16.25
N LEU A 219 -12.29 -4.88 -16.41
CA LEU A 219 -11.17 -5.60 -15.80
C LEU A 219 -11.15 -5.28 -14.31
N GLY A 220 -11.58 -6.23 -13.51
CA GLY A 220 -11.84 -6.05 -12.07
C GLY A 220 -10.60 -6.08 -11.18
N SER A 221 -9.40 -6.23 -11.75
CA SER A 221 -8.16 -6.22 -10.97
C SER A 221 -7.79 -4.82 -10.50
N GLY A 222 -6.97 -4.76 -9.46
CA GLY A 222 -6.19 -3.58 -9.11
C GLY A 222 -5.05 -3.35 -10.11
N ILE A 223 -4.33 -2.28 -9.90
CA ILE A 223 -3.15 -1.89 -10.69
C ILE A 223 -2.02 -1.60 -9.72
N LEU A 224 -0.86 -2.21 -9.93
CA LEU A 224 0.34 -1.91 -9.15
C LEU A 224 1.14 -0.81 -9.84
N VAL A 225 1.22 0.36 -9.23
CA VAL A 225 2.06 1.47 -9.69
C VAL A 225 3.37 1.44 -8.90
N ALA A 226 4.43 1.06 -9.58
CA ALA A 226 5.77 0.96 -9.02
C ALA A 226 6.47 2.33 -9.12
N ASN A 227 6.65 2.97 -7.96
CA ASN A 227 7.23 4.32 -7.82
C ASN A 227 8.55 4.22 -7.05
N PRO A 228 9.71 4.40 -7.71
CA PRO A 228 11.00 4.26 -7.04
C PRO A 228 11.18 5.25 -5.89
N ILE A 229 11.91 4.82 -4.85
CA ILE A 229 12.36 5.70 -3.78
C ILE A 229 13.08 6.94 -4.36
N PRO A 230 12.95 8.14 -3.73
CA PRO A 230 13.74 9.30 -4.15
C PRO A 230 15.25 9.00 -4.15
N GLY A 231 15.98 9.53 -5.15
CA GLY A 231 17.39 9.19 -5.34
C GLY A 231 18.31 9.59 -4.18
N ASP A 232 17.99 10.69 -3.50
CA ASP A 232 18.68 11.19 -2.30
C ASP A 232 18.41 10.37 -1.04
N SER A 233 17.36 9.57 -1.07
CA SER A 233 16.94 8.70 0.05
C SER A 233 17.17 7.22 -0.24
N GLU A 234 17.72 6.90 -1.42
CA GLU A 234 18.03 5.53 -1.81
C GLU A 234 19.05 4.91 -0.86
N TYR A 235 18.72 3.73 -0.34
CA TYR A 235 19.63 2.93 0.47
C TYR A 235 19.91 1.62 -0.26
N ALA A 236 20.75 1.70 -1.28
CA ALA A 236 21.14 0.59 -2.14
C ALA A 236 22.57 0.11 -1.82
N GLY A 237 22.91 -1.06 -2.35
CA GLY A 237 24.25 -1.61 -2.30
C GLY A 237 24.40 -2.81 -1.36
N ASP A 238 25.66 -3.17 -1.14
CA ASP A 238 25.97 -4.43 -0.44
C ASP A 238 25.56 -4.43 1.02
N GLU A 239 25.57 -3.26 1.69
CA GLU A 239 25.23 -3.16 3.12
C GLU A 239 23.78 -3.60 3.39
N ILE A 240 22.81 -3.10 2.61
CA ILE A 240 21.40 -3.49 2.78
C ILE A 240 21.15 -4.93 2.33
N ASN A 241 21.78 -5.37 1.24
CA ASN A 241 21.64 -6.73 0.77
C ASN A 241 22.17 -7.74 1.78
N GLN A 242 23.36 -7.51 2.35
CA GLN A 242 23.91 -8.33 3.43
C GLN A 242 23.04 -8.33 4.68
N ALA A 243 22.46 -7.19 5.06
CA ALA A 243 21.53 -7.10 6.19
C ALA A 243 20.28 -7.95 5.95
N ILE A 244 19.72 -7.92 4.74
CA ILE A 244 18.56 -8.75 4.35
C ILE A 244 18.92 -10.23 4.39
N GLU A 245 20.05 -10.65 3.79
CA GLU A 245 20.48 -12.05 3.78
C GLU A 245 20.69 -12.58 5.21
N ARG A 246 21.32 -11.79 6.08
CA ARG A 246 21.50 -12.14 7.49
C ARG A 246 20.19 -12.28 8.23
N ALA A 247 19.24 -11.36 8.01
CA ALA A 247 17.93 -11.43 8.62
C ALA A 247 17.14 -12.67 8.18
N LEU A 248 17.23 -13.04 6.90
CA LEU A 248 16.59 -14.23 6.33
C LEU A 248 17.19 -15.52 6.95
N ALA A 249 18.51 -15.62 7.03
CA ALA A 249 19.18 -16.75 7.64
C ALA A 249 18.82 -16.90 9.13
N GLU A 250 18.70 -15.79 9.87
CA GLU A 250 18.26 -15.81 11.26
C GLU A 250 16.79 -16.25 11.41
N ALA A 251 15.90 -15.81 10.50
CA ALA A 251 14.48 -16.23 10.49
C ALA A 251 14.38 -17.74 10.25
N GLU A 252 15.12 -18.26 9.29
CA GLU A 252 15.16 -19.70 8.98
C GLU A 252 15.67 -20.51 10.17
N GLY A 253 16.82 -20.11 10.75
CA GLY A 253 17.40 -20.78 11.91
C GLY A 253 16.53 -20.79 13.16
N ARG A 254 15.61 -19.81 13.28
CA ARG A 254 14.60 -19.73 14.36
C ARG A 254 13.27 -20.36 14.00
N GLY A 255 13.08 -20.87 12.79
CA GLY A 255 11.83 -21.46 12.33
C GLY A 255 10.68 -20.46 12.23
N ILE A 256 10.97 -19.14 12.04
CA ILE A 256 9.93 -18.09 11.94
C ILE A 256 9.29 -18.18 10.56
N ARG A 257 7.95 -18.32 10.53
CA ARG A 257 7.19 -18.54 9.29
C ARG A 257 5.85 -17.77 9.29
N GLY A 258 5.22 -17.66 8.12
CA GLY A 258 3.88 -17.10 7.94
C GLY A 258 3.80 -15.62 8.37
N ALA A 259 2.71 -15.25 9.05
CA ALA A 259 2.44 -13.85 9.41
C ALA A 259 3.53 -13.17 10.27
N ALA A 260 4.35 -13.95 10.99
CA ALA A 260 5.41 -13.43 11.86
C ALA A 260 6.69 -13.06 11.10
N ILE A 261 6.90 -13.60 9.89
CA ILE A 261 8.18 -13.47 9.16
C ILE A 261 8.47 -12.02 8.76
N THR A 262 7.51 -11.34 8.16
CA THR A 262 7.70 -9.94 7.69
C THR A 262 8.03 -8.97 8.82
N PRO A 263 7.31 -8.92 9.96
CA PRO A 263 7.68 -8.06 11.08
C PRO A 263 9.08 -8.39 11.62
N PHE A 264 9.40 -9.65 11.78
CA PHE A 264 10.72 -10.08 12.24
C PHE A 264 11.83 -9.59 11.29
N LEU A 265 11.67 -9.80 9.98
CA LEU A 265 12.69 -9.40 9.01
C LEU A 265 12.88 -7.88 8.97
N LEU A 266 11.79 -7.10 9.00
CA LEU A 266 11.88 -5.64 9.00
C LEU A 266 12.56 -5.11 10.26
N ASP A 267 12.20 -5.63 11.43
CA ASP A 267 12.84 -5.29 12.70
C ASP A 267 14.34 -5.67 12.67
N ARG A 268 14.65 -6.86 12.18
CA ARG A 268 16.04 -7.30 12.13
C ARG A 268 16.89 -6.49 11.17
N VAL A 269 16.36 -6.16 9.99
CA VAL A 269 17.02 -5.26 9.03
C VAL A 269 17.21 -3.86 9.64
N TYR A 270 16.22 -3.34 10.36
CA TYR A 270 16.36 -2.06 11.09
C TYR A 270 17.56 -2.08 12.03
N HIS A 271 17.71 -3.11 12.86
CA HIS A 271 18.84 -3.22 13.78
C HIS A 271 20.17 -3.42 13.06
N LEU A 272 20.23 -4.25 12.04
CA LEU A 272 21.45 -4.52 11.25
C LEU A 272 21.92 -3.27 10.49
N THR A 273 21.02 -2.39 10.10
CA THR A 273 21.32 -1.14 9.38
C THR A 273 21.39 0.09 10.26
N GLN A 274 21.37 -0.09 11.60
CA GLN A 274 21.40 1.01 12.57
C GLN A 274 20.35 2.09 12.30
N GLY A 275 19.15 1.67 11.87
CA GLY A 275 18.02 2.55 11.60
C GLY A 275 17.98 3.18 10.20
N LYS A 276 19.02 3.05 9.37
CA LYS A 276 19.03 3.62 8.00
C LYS A 276 17.88 3.10 7.14
N SER A 277 17.52 1.81 7.26
CA SER A 277 16.40 1.22 6.54
C SER A 277 15.05 1.85 6.90
N LEU A 278 14.87 2.34 8.13
CA LEU A 278 13.66 3.04 8.54
C LEU A 278 13.56 4.42 7.87
N VAL A 279 14.67 5.16 7.81
CA VAL A 279 14.71 6.47 7.13
C VAL A 279 14.32 6.32 5.66
N ALA A 280 14.89 5.34 4.97
CA ALA A 280 14.54 5.02 3.59
C ALA A 280 13.05 4.62 3.45
N ASN A 281 12.53 3.78 4.36
CA ASN A 281 11.13 3.38 4.36
C ASN A 281 10.17 4.59 4.53
N ILE A 282 10.48 5.51 5.42
CA ILE A 282 9.70 6.74 5.60
C ILE A 282 9.70 7.57 4.31
N ALA A 283 10.87 7.74 3.68
CA ALA A 283 11.00 8.52 2.46
C ALA A 283 10.18 7.93 1.29
N LEU A 284 10.24 6.60 1.08
CA LEU A 284 9.48 5.97 0.00
C LEU A 284 7.97 6.02 0.23
N VAL A 285 7.49 5.87 1.47
CA VAL A 285 6.05 5.99 1.78
C VAL A 285 5.54 7.40 1.48
N LYS A 286 6.29 8.43 1.87
CA LYS A 286 5.97 9.83 1.59
C LYS A 286 5.91 10.11 0.09
N ASN A 287 6.89 9.61 -0.67
CA ASN A 287 6.93 9.74 -2.13
C ASN A 287 5.74 9.05 -2.80
N ASN A 288 5.36 7.87 -2.31
CA ASN A 288 4.20 7.12 -2.81
C ASN A 288 2.88 7.86 -2.51
N ALA A 289 2.74 8.45 -1.33
CA ALA A 289 1.58 9.25 -0.96
C ALA A 289 1.42 10.49 -1.87
N LEU A 290 2.52 11.15 -2.18
CA LEU A 290 2.52 12.29 -3.10
C LEU A 290 2.09 11.88 -4.52
N LEU A 291 2.62 10.77 -5.06
CA LEU A 291 2.21 10.27 -6.37
C LEU A 291 0.76 9.80 -6.38
N ALA A 292 0.32 9.08 -5.35
CA ALA A 292 -1.07 8.65 -5.23
C ALA A 292 -2.04 9.85 -5.23
N SER A 293 -1.66 10.95 -4.58
CA SER A 293 -2.45 12.17 -4.56
C SER A 293 -2.55 12.82 -5.95
N LYS A 294 -1.44 12.86 -6.69
CA LYS A 294 -1.44 13.37 -8.08
C LYS A 294 -2.33 12.53 -8.99
N LEU A 295 -2.26 11.21 -8.87
CA LEU A 295 -3.10 10.28 -9.65
C LEU A 295 -4.58 10.39 -9.26
N ALA A 296 -4.89 10.43 -7.97
CA ALA A 296 -6.28 10.59 -7.49
C ALA A 296 -6.90 11.91 -7.97
N SER A 297 -6.14 13.01 -7.96
CA SER A 297 -6.59 14.32 -8.45
C SER A 297 -6.84 14.32 -9.95
N ALA A 298 -5.93 13.74 -10.74
CA ALA A 298 -6.09 13.60 -12.18
C ALA A 298 -7.30 12.72 -12.53
N PHE A 299 -7.46 11.59 -11.85
CA PHE A 299 -8.59 10.69 -12.04
C PHE A 299 -9.94 11.37 -11.71
N ALA A 300 -10.02 12.06 -10.59
CA ALA A 300 -11.23 12.82 -10.21
C ALA A 300 -11.59 13.92 -11.24
N THR A 301 -10.61 14.49 -11.91
CA THR A 301 -10.83 15.47 -12.99
C THR A 301 -11.40 14.79 -14.23
N LEU A 302 -10.90 13.62 -14.63
CA LEU A 302 -11.42 12.83 -15.74
C LEU A 302 -12.88 12.40 -15.50
N GLU A 303 -13.20 11.95 -14.30
CA GLU A 303 -14.58 11.54 -13.92
C GLU A 303 -15.56 12.71 -14.03
N ARG A 304 -15.21 13.91 -13.54
CA ARG A 304 -16.05 15.11 -13.64
C ARG A 304 -16.24 15.55 -15.09
N GLY A 305 -15.19 15.51 -15.93
CA GLY A 305 -15.29 15.83 -17.36
C GLY A 305 -16.24 14.89 -18.12
N SER A 306 -16.21 13.61 -17.81
CA SER A 306 -17.09 12.61 -18.44
C SER A 306 -18.56 12.79 -18.05
N ALA A 307 -18.84 13.16 -16.80
CA ALA A 307 -20.21 13.44 -16.33
C ALA A 307 -20.84 14.65 -17.04
N THR A 308 -20.05 15.65 -17.41
CA THR A 308 -20.54 16.87 -18.12
C THR A 308 -20.89 16.58 -19.58
N ILE A 309 -20.19 15.66 -20.25
CA ILE A 309 -20.45 15.31 -21.66
C ILE A 309 -21.68 14.43 -21.81
N GLY A 310 -22.02 13.60 -20.82
CA GLY A 310 -23.19 12.72 -20.84
C GLY A 310 -24.55 13.44 -20.84
N PHE A 311 -24.61 14.72 -20.48
CA PHE A 311 -25.83 15.53 -20.50
C PHE A 311 -26.08 16.28 -21.82
N THR A 312 -25.13 16.27 -22.77
CA THR A 312 -25.24 17.00 -24.03
C THR A 312 -25.61 16.15 -25.26
N THR A 313 -25.81 14.84 -25.11
CA THR A 313 -26.12 13.93 -26.25
C THR A 313 -27.57 13.40 -26.27
N SER A 314 -28.48 13.96 -25.48
CA SER A 314 -29.92 13.66 -25.55
C SER A 314 -30.73 14.93 -25.87
N ALA A 315 -30.56 15.47 -27.06
CA ALA A 315 -31.47 16.48 -27.67
C ALA A 315 -31.67 16.12 -29.14
#